data_bac0da98afef3c2340c1f7cd4702627c
#
_entry.id   bac0da98afef3c2340c1f7cd4702627c
#
_cell.length_a   1.000
_cell.length_b   1.000
_cell.length_c   1.000
_cell.angle_alpha   90.00
_cell.angle_beta   90.00
_cell.angle_gamma   90.00
#
_symmetry.space_group_name_H-M   'P 1'
#
loop_
_entity.id
_entity.type
_entity.pdbx_description
1 polymer ?
#
loop_
_entity_poly.entity_id
_entity_poly.type
_entity_poly.pdbx_seq_one_letter_code
_entity_poly.pdbx_strand_id
1 'polypeptide(L)'
;SDYSYELALEICNRYENFDISKNPRRLGALNNINKLLSLNVEAPSKTINILVDGDDYLYSGDVLDILYEKYINTNCLITYGSHLSSKGVQGKKYPSLIRKLNLYRKYFWYASHLKTFRHDLWLSINKSDLLTHNGNYFSVASDLAIMFPMLEMAGDRQEFIKEILYVSVSYTHLT
;
A
#
# COMPACT_ATOMS: atom_id res chain seq x y z
N SER A 1 -2.17 1.25 -25.65
CA SER A 1 -0.75 1.55 -25.42
C SER A 1 -0.63 3.04 -25.34
N ASP A 2 -0.26 3.50 -24.21
CA ASP A 2 0.05 4.89 -23.97
C ASP A 2 1.58 5.02 -23.84
N TYR A 3 2.08 6.20 -23.93
CA TYR A 3 3.52 6.50 -23.81
C TYR A 3 3.98 6.55 -22.34
N SER A 4 3.20 5.99 -21.39
CA SER A 4 3.52 6.11 -19.96
C SER A 4 4.82 5.43 -19.57
N TYR A 5 5.18 4.32 -20.19
CA TYR A 5 6.46 3.67 -19.93
C TYR A 5 7.64 4.51 -20.39
N GLU A 6 7.60 5.04 -21.59
CA GLU A 6 8.65 5.87 -22.18
C GLU A 6 8.84 7.15 -21.36
N LEU A 7 7.75 7.79 -20.95
CA LEU A 7 7.78 8.99 -20.10
C LEU A 7 8.35 8.66 -18.71
N ALA A 8 7.91 7.55 -18.09
CA ALA A 8 8.41 7.11 -16.80
C ALA A 8 9.91 6.78 -16.88
N LEU A 9 10.36 6.12 -17.97
CA LEU A 9 11.77 5.82 -18.18
C LEU A 9 12.62 7.10 -18.29
N GLU A 10 12.13 8.11 -19.01
CA GLU A 10 12.80 9.40 -19.11
C GLU A 10 12.96 10.08 -17.76
N ILE A 11 11.93 10.01 -16.90
CA ILE A 11 11.98 10.56 -15.54
C ILE A 11 12.93 9.75 -14.67
N CYS A 12 12.83 8.43 -14.65
CA CYS A 12 13.67 7.54 -13.84
C CYS A 12 15.16 7.70 -14.17
N ASN A 13 15.52 7.89 -15.44
CA ASN A 13 16.90 8.10 -15.85
C ASN A 13 17.55 9.40 -15.31
N ARG A 14 16.77 10.29 -14.72
CA ARG A 14 17.28 11.53 -14.08
C ARG A 14 17.69 11.32 -12.62
N TYR A 15 17.36 10.17 -12.03
CA TYR A 15 17.54 9.89 -10.61
C TYR A 15 18.11 8.49 -10.41
N GLU A 16 19.17 8.35 -9.63
CA GLU A 16 19.88 7.08 -9.40
C GLU A 16 19.07 6.08 -8.53
N ASN A 17 18.08 6.58 -7.78
CA ASN A 17 17.30 5.78 -6.83
C ASN A 17 15.92 5.35 -7.36
N PHE A 18 15.74 5.42 -8.68
CA PHE A 18 14.50 4.99 -9.34
C PHE A 18 14.75 3.81 -10.26
N ASP A 19 13.90 2.78 -10.11
CA ASP A 19 13.88 1.64 -11.01
C ASP A 19 12.53 1.56 -11.72
N ILE A 20 12.56 1.22 -13.01
CA ILE A 20 11.36 0.98 -13.80
C ILE A 20 11.38 -0.43 -14.40
N SER A 21 10.26 -1.11 -14.34
CA SER A 21 10.10 -2.45 -14.90
C SER A 21 8.83 -2.52 -15.74
N LYS A 22 8.97 -3.02 -16.97
CA LYS A 22 7.85 -3.30 -17.88
C LYS A 22 7.60 -4.81 -17.95
N ASN A 23 6.37 -5.21 -17.73
CA ASN A 23 6.00 -6.61 -17.90
C ASN A 23 5.70 -6.92 -19.37
N PRO A 24 6.05 -8.12 -19.87
CA PRO A 24 5.75 -8.51 -21.26
C PRO A 24 4.24 -8.70 -21.53
N ARG A 25 3.47 -8.86 -20.46
CA ARG A 25 2.00 -8.97 -20.47
C ARG A 25 1.40 -8.44 -19.20
N ARG A 26 0.10 -8.19 -19.19
CA ARG A 26 -0.64 -7.75 -17.98
C ARG A 26 -0.63 -8.87 -16.92
N LEU A 27 -0.04 -8.60 -15.77
CA LEU A 27 0.06 -9.53 -14.64
C LEU A 27 -0.95 -9.23 -13.52
N GLY A 28 -1.55 -8.04 -13.51
CA GLY A 28 -2.40 -7.55 -12.44
C GLY A 28 -1.61 -6.90 -11.28
N ALA A 29 -2.29 -6.06 -10.51
CA ALA A 29 -1.67 -5.26 -9.46
C ALA A 29 -0.98 -6.11 -8.38
N LEU A 30 -1.68 -7.10 -7.83
CA LEU A 30 -1.16 -7.92 -6.74
C LEU A 30 0.11 -8.69 -7.13
N ASN A 31 0.17 -9.23 -8.36
CA ASN A 31 1.35 -9.92 -8.86
C ASN A 31 2.55 -8.95 -9.00
N ASN A 32 2.31 -7.74 -9.51
CA ASN A 32 3.36 -6.72 -9.62
C ASN A 32 3.88 -6.31 -8.25
N ILE A 33 3.00 -6.07 -7.29
CA ILE A 33 3.37 -5.73 -5.91
C ILE A 33 4.18 -6.88 -5.29
N ASN A 34 3.71 -8.13 -5.42
CA ASN A 34 4.48 -9.27 -4.90
C ASN A 34 5.85 -9.41 -5.56
N LYS A 35 5.94 -9.20 -6.87
CA LYS A 35 7.22 -9.24 -7.59
C LYS A 35 8.21 -8.20 -7.04
N LEU A 36 7.77 -6.96 -6.86
CA LEU A 36 8.61 -5.88 -6.33
C LEU A 36 9.00 -6.12 -4.86
N LEU A 37 8.06 -6.50 -4.02
CA LEU A 37 8.28 -6.77 -2.59
C LEU A 37 9.01 -8.09 -2.32
N SER A 38 9.24 -8.92 -3.34
CA SER A 38 10.08 -10.13 -3.24
C SER A 38 11.55 -9.87 -3.57
N LEU A 39 11.91 -8.64 -3.95
CA LEU A 39 13.30 -8.25 -4.10
C LEU A 39 14.02 -8.32 -2.74
N ASN A 40 15.30 -8.65 -2.79
CA ASN A 40 16.10 -8.74 -1.57
C ASN A 40 16.28 -7.35 -0.94
N VAL A 41 16.03 -7.26 0.36
CA VAL A 41 16.16 -6.03 1.16
C VAL A 41 17.10 -6.32 2.32
N GLU A 42 18.17 -5.53 2.46
CA GLU A 42 19.23 -5.75 3.46
C GLU A 42 18.73 -5.68 4.91
N ALA A 43 17.76 -4.79 5.19
CA ALA A 43 17.25 -4.56 6.54
C ALA A 43 15.71 -4.54 6.57
N PRO A 44 15.04 -5.72 6.41
CA PRO A 44 13.58 -5.78 6.29
C PRO A 44 12.82 -5.11 7.44
N SER A 45 13.28 -5.26 8.68
CA SER A 45 12.65 -4.66 9.86
C SER A 45 12.80 -3.14 9.95
N LYS A 46 13.71 -2.54 9.18
CA LYS A 46 13.92 -1.09 9.10
C LYS A 46 13.34 -0.48 7.83
N THR A 47 13.06 -1.29 6.83
CA THR A 47 12.50 -0.85 5.55
C THR A 47 11.00 -0.68 5.65
N ILE A 48 10.51 0.49 5.24
CA ILE A 48 9.10 0.82 5.16
C ILE A 48 8.71 0.85 3.69
N ASN A 49 7.74 0.03 3.32
CA ASN A 49 7.14 0.06 1.99
C ASN A 49 5.97 1.05 1.97
N ILE A 50 5.87 1.81 0.90
CA ILE A 50 4.81 2.78 0.65
C ILE A 50 4.20 2.42 -0.71
N LEU A 51 2.89 2.14 -0.73
CA LEU A 51 2.17 1.82 -1.96
C LEU A 51 1.46 3.07 -2.48
N VAL A 52 1.87 3.52 -3.66
CA VAL A 52 1.24 4.62 -4.40
C VAL A 52 0.75 4.07 -5.73
N ASP A 53 -0.53 4.29 -6.04
CA ASP A 53 -1.10 3.89 -7.31
C ASP A 53 -0.62 4.86 -8.42
N GLY A 54 -0.45 4.37 -9.65
CA GLY A 54 0.22 5.12 -10.71
C GLY A 54 -0.55 6.33 -11.25
N ASP A 55 -1.81 6.45 -10.90
CA ASP A 55 -2.71 7.58 -11.23
C ASP A 55 -2.98 8.51 -10.04
N ASP A 56 -2.36 8.23 -8.89
CA ASP A 56 -2.52 8.99 -7.65
C ASP A 56 -1.19 9.68 -7.27
N TYR A 57 -1.19 10.50 -6.21
CA TYR A 57 0.02 11.17 -5.74
C TYR A 57 0.02 11.45 -4.22
N LEU A 58 1.22 11.69 -3.67
CA LEU A 58 1.40 12.12 -2.29
C LEU A 58 0.93 13.56 -2.12
N TYR A 59 0.22 13.85 -1.01
CA TYR A 59 -0.45 15.13 -0.79
C TYR A 59 0.52 16.32 -0.69
N SER A 60 1.71 16.11 -0.10
CA SER A 60 2.69 17.17 0.18
C SER A 60 4.11 16.62 0.20
N GLY A 61 5.10 17.51 0.24
CA GLY A 61 6.51 17.12 0.25
C GLY A 61 7.01 16.54 1.59
N ASP A 62 6.26 16.72 2.67
CA ASP A 62 6.60 16.27 4.03
C ASP A 62 6.00 14.90 4.41
N VAL A 63 5.31 14.25 3.47
CA VAL A 63 4.68 12.93 3.71
C VAL A 63 5.68 11.90 4.23
N LEU A 64 6.88 11.86 3.68
CA LEU A 64 7.92 10.91 4.10
C LEU A 64 8.42 11.19 5.52
N ASP A 65 8.55 12.44 5.90
CA ASP A 65 8.97 12.84 7.25
C ASP A 65 7.90 12.47 8.28
N ILE A 66 6.62 12.74 7.98
CA ILE A 66 5.48 12.35 8.83
C ILE A 66 5.46 10.82 9.04
N LEU A 67 5.65 10.05 7.98
CA LEU A 67 5.72 8.59 8.07
C LEU A 67 6.91 8.12 8.89
N TYR A 68 8.10 8.66 8.63
CA TYR A 68 9.31 8.33 9.38
C TYR A 68 9.14 8.56 10.88
N GLU A 69 8.68 9.74 11.28
CA GLU A 69 8.40 10.07 12.68
C GLU A 69 7.36 9.12 13.29
N LYS A 70 6.30 8.79 12.56
CA LYS A 70 5.28 7.85 13.02
C LYS A 70 5.89 6.49 13.33
N TYR A 71 6.69 5.92 12.44
CA TYR A 71 7.30 4.61 12.62
C TYR A 71 8.34 4.57 13.75
N ILE A 72 9.12 5.65 13.93
CA ILE A 72 10.11 5.74 15.00
C ILE A 72 9.44 5.90 16.36
N ASN A 73 8.45 6.79 16.46
CA ASN A 73 7.85 7.14 17.75
C ASN A 73 6.87 6.08 18.27
N THR A 74 6.21 5.31 17.39
CA THR A 74 5.20 4.34 17.82
C THR A 74 5.64 2.89 17.67
N ASN A 75 6.76 2.66 16.97
CA ASN A 75 7.22 1.31 16.62
C ASN A 75 6.12 0.46 15.94
N CYS A 76 5.25 1.08 15.15
CA CYS A 76 4.21 0.39 14.42
C CYS A 76 4.78 -0.48 13.29
N LEU A 77 4.00 -1.47 12.86
CA LEU A 77 4.32 -2.36 11.76
C LEU A 77 3.63 -1.94 10.45
N ILE A 78 2.48 -1.29 10.59
CA ILE A 78 1.62 -0.93 9.45
C ILE A 78 0.90 0.38 9.76
N THR A 79 0.74 1.21 8.75
CA THR A 79 -0.12 2.38 8.81
C THR A 79 -1.15 2.39 7.67
N TYR A 80 -2.25 3.04 7.93
CA TYR A 80 -3.26 3.43 6.96
C TYR A 80 -3.83 4.78 7.40
N GLY A 81 -4.46 5.51 6.48
CA GLY A 81 -4.78 6.89 6.86
C GLY A 81 -5.95 7.51 6.14
N SER A 82 -5.96 8.83 6.24
CA SER A 82 -6.90 9.69 5.52
C SER A 82 -6.32 10.07 4.16
N HIS A 83 -7.18 10.17 3.17
CA HIS A 83 -6.84 10.62 1.83
C HIS A 83 -7.88 11.58 1.29
N LEU A 84 -7.50 12.42 0.36
CA LEU A 84 -8.39 13.28 -0.39
C LEU A 84 -8.86 12.56 -1.66
N SER A 85 -10.13 12.63 -1.96
CA SER A 85 -10.72 12.12 -3.19
C SER A 85 -11.70 13.13 -3.78
N SER A 86 -12.29 12.82 -4.94
CA SER A 86 -13.39 13.63 -5.51
C SER A 86 -14.61 13.77 -4.59
N LYS A 87 -14.75 12.87 -3.62
CA LYS A 87 -15.81 12.89 -2.59
C LYS A 87 -15.41 13.62 -1.29
N GLY A 88 -14.27 14.33 -1.30
CA GLY A 88 -13.68 14.98 -0.14
C GLY A 88 -12.78 14.03 0.66
N VAL A 89 -12.49 14.40 1.92
CA VAL A 89 -11.60 13.65 2.81
C VAL A 89 -12.26 12.33 3.20
N GLN A 90 -11.54 11.25 2.98
CA GLN A 90 -11.92 9.87 3.32
C GLN A 90 -10.91 9.29 4.30
N GLY A 91 -11.31 8.29 5.05
CA GLY A 91 -10.47 7.55 5.99
C GLY A 91 -11.11 7.48 7.37
N LYS A 92 -11.01 6.32 7.99
CA LYS A 92 -11.53 6.06 9.34
C LYS A 92 -10.61 5.09 10.09
N LYS A 93 -10.45 5.36 11.38
CA LYS A 93 -9.75 4.42 12.27
C LYS A 93 -10.64 3.23 12.58
N TYR A 94 -10.08 2.02 12.55
CA TYR A 94 -10.80 0.84 13.03
C TYR A 94 -11.15 0.97 14.51
N PRO A 95 -12.39 0.64 14.92
CA PRO A 95 -12.77 0.58 16.33
C PRO A 95 -11.85 -0.36 17.12
N SER A 96 -11.60 -0.02 18.38
CA SER A 96 -10.73 -0.84 19.24
C SER A 96 -11.19 -2.29 19.38
N LEU A 97 -12.50 -2.52 19.41
CA LEU A 97 -13.08 -3.87 19.50
C LEU A 97 -12.75 -4.70 18.24
N ILE A 98 -12.83 -4.10 17.04
CA ILE A 98 -12.51 -4.78 15.78
C ILE A 98 -11.04 -5.19 15.76
N ARG A 99 -10.15 -4.31 16.22
CA ARG A 99 -8.71 -4.59 16.34
C ARG A 99 -8.40 -5.69 17.34
N LYS A 100 -8.97 -5.60 18.56
CA LYS A 100 -8.75 -6.56 19.65
C LYS A 100 -9.26 -7.96 19.33
N LEU A 101 -10.38 -8.06 18.63
CA LEU A 101 -11.02 -9.34 18.27
C LEU A 101 -10.61 -9.83 16.87
N ASN A 102 -9.72 -9.11 16.19
CA ASN A 102 -9.23 -9.46 14.85
C ASN A 102 -10.36 -9.67 13.83
N LEU A 103 -11.35 -8.76 13.82
CA LEU A 103 -12.56 -8.89 13.01
C LEU A 103 -12.53 -8.07 11.71
N TYR A 104 -11.36 -7.74 11.19
CA TYR A 104 -11.21 -6.88 9.99
C TYR A 104 -12.01 -7.40 8.80
N ARG A 105 -11.94 -8.72 8.51
CA ARG A 105 -12.64 -9.36 7.38
C ARG A 105 -14.17 -9.39 7.53
N LYS A 106 -14.69 -9.15 8.74
CA LYS A 106 -16.12 -9.11 9.06
C LYS A 106 -16.64 -7.69 9.26
N TYR A 107 -15.82 -6.70 9.01
CA TYR A 107 -16.13 -5.29 9.21
C TYR A 107 -15.96 -4.49 7.91
N PHE A 108 -16.36 -3.21 7.94
CA PHE A 108 -16.15 -2.32 6.81
C PHE A 108 -14.66 -2.11 6.50
N TRP A 109 -14.34 -1.92 5.24
CA TRP A 109 -12.99 -1.60 4.80
C TRP A 109 -12.60 -0.17 5.19
N TYR A 110 -11.59 -0.03 6.07
CA TYR A 110 -11.07 1.26 6.52
C TYR A 110 -9.58 1.47 6.24
N ALA A 111 -8.80 0.42 6.00
CA ALA A 111 -7.37 0.51 5.78
C ALA A 111 -7.02 0.94 4.35
N SER A 112 -7.53 2.12 3.97
CA SER A 112 -7.30 2.72 2.66
C SER A 112 -5.98 3.50 2.60
N HIS A 113 -5.83 4.44 1.66
CA HIS A 113 -4.61 5.20 1.41
C HIS A 113 -4.24 6.14 2.58
N LEU A 114 -2.99 6.48 2.86
CA LEU A 114 -1.80 5.88 2.27
C LEU A 114 -1.49 4.57 2.98
N LYS A 115 -1.22 3.51 2.21
CA LYS A 115 -0.90 2.18 2.76
C LYS A 115 0.60 2.07 2.92
N THR A 116 1.08 1.91 4.15
CA THR A 116 2.50 1.69 4.42
C THR A 116 2.71 0.57 5.42
N PHE A 117 3.82 -0.15 5.33
CA PHE A 117 4.13 -1.27 6.22
C PHE A 117 5.62 -1.60 6.23
N ARG A 118 6.09 -2.19 7.33
CA ARG A 118 7.46 -2.72 7.42
C ARG A 118 7.60 -3.93 6.51
N HIS A 119 8.76 -4.06 5.89
CA HIS A 119 9.01 -5.12 4.91
C HIS A 119 9.01 -6.53 5.55
N ASP A 120 9.47 -6.67 6.78
CA ASP A 120 9.41 -7.93 7.53
C ASP A 120 7.98 -8.41 7.78
N LEU A 121 7.02 -7.47 7.98
CA LEU A 121 5.61 -7.83 8.08
C LEU A 121 5.07 -8.41 6.77
N TRP A 122 5.46 -7.84 5.62
CA TRP A 122 5.14 -8.40 4.31
C TRP A 122 5.72 -9.79 4.11
N LEU A 123 6.98 -10.01 4.50
CA LEU A 123 7.64 -11.31 4.39
C LEU A 123 6.97 -12.39 5.25
N SER A 124 6.23 -11.98 6.29
CA SER A 124 5.50 -12.89 7.17
C SER A 124 4.15 -13.36 6.59
N ILE A 125 3.67 -12.78 5.48
CA ILE A 125 2.44 -13.22 4.82
C ILE A 125 2.66 -14.60 4.21
N ASN A 126 1.75 -15.53 4.50
CA ASN A 126 1.71 -16.78 3.77
C ASN A 126 1.32 -16.49 2.30
N LYS A 127 2.19 -16.84 1.37
CA LYS A 127 1.97 -16.53 -0.06
C LYS A 127 0.70 -17.16 -0.62
N SER A 128 0.23 -18.26 -0.04
CA SER A 128 -1.08 -18.85 -0.41
C SER A 128 -2.26 -17.91 -0.16
N ASP A 129 -2.13 -16.98 0.80
CA ASP A 129 -3.20 -16.02 1.12
C ASP A 129 -3.37 -14.93 0.06
N LEU A 130 -2.39 -14.80 -0.82
CA LEU A 130 -2.43 -13.90 -1.98
C LEU A 130 -3.01 -14.56 -3.24
N LEU A 131 -3.34 -15.85 -3.16
CA LEU A 131 -3.75 -16.66 -4.31
C LEU A 131 -5.20 -17.12 -4.16
N THR A 132 -5.87 -17.26 -5.31
CA THR A 132 -7.15 -17.95 -5.40
C THR A 132 -6.95 -19.47 -5.27
N HIS A 133 -8.03 -20.21 -5.09
CA HIS A 133 -7.99 -21.68 -5.06
C HIS A 133 -7.38 -22.34 -6.32
N ASN A 134 -7.34 -21.61 -7.45
CA ASN A 134 -6.70 -22.04 -8.70
C ASN A 134 -5.20 -21.67 -8.77
N GLY A 135 -4.60 -21.18 -7.69
CA GLY A 135 -3.19 -20.79 -7.65
C GLY A 135 -2.83 -19.49 -8.38
N ASN A 136 -3.82 -18.71 -8.81
CA ASN A 136 -3.61 -17.40 -9.42
C ASN A 136 -3.73 -16.28 -8.40
N TYR A 137 -2.97 -15.20 -8.57
CA TYR A 137 -3.16 -13.99 -7.77
C TYR A 137 -4.57 -13.43 -7.94
N PHE A 138 -5.13 -12.86 -6.86
CA PHE A 138 -6.40 -12.14 -6.96
C PHE A 138 -6.29 -11.01 -8.00
N SER A 139 -7.22 -11.00 -8.95
CA SER A 139 -7.28 -9.99 -10.02
C SER A 139 -8.00 -8.71 -9.60
N VAL A 140 -8.76 -8.79 -8.51
CA VAL A 140 -9.51 -7.68 -7.89
C VAL A 140 -9.23 -7.66 -6.40
N ALA A 141 -9.53 -6.55 -5.74
CA ALA A 141 -9.37 -6.38 -4.30
C ALA A 141 -7.94 -6.67 -3.78
N SER A 142 -6.92 -6.32 -4.55
CA SER A 142 -5.50 -6.46 -4.17
C SER A 142 -5.19 -5.81 -2.82
N ASP A 143 -5.83 -4.68 -2.52
CA ASP A 143 -5.67 -3.98 -1.24
C ASP A 143 -6.10 -4.83 -0.05
N LEU A 144 -7.25 -5.50 -0.15
CA LEU A 144 -7.74 -6.38 0.91
C LEU A 144 -6.82 -7.60 1.08
N ALA A 145 -6.37 -8.18 -0.04
CA ALA A 145 -5.48 -9.34 -0.02
C ALA A 145 -4.14 -9.04 0.67
N ILE A 146 -3.64 -7.81 0.53
CA ILE A 146 -2.39 -7.35 1.14
C ILE A 146 -2.62 -6.91 2.60
N MET A 147 -3.60 -6.05 2.83
CA MET A 147 -3.72 -5.35 4.11
C MET A 147 -4.35 -6.21 5.21
N PHE A 148 -5.32 -7.08 4.90
CA PHE A 148 -5.97 -7.88 5.95
C PHE A 148 -4.98 -8.78 6.68
N PRO A 149 -4.16 -9.63 6.04
CA PRO A 149 -3.22 -10.47 6.78
C PRO A 149 -2.22 -9.63 7.57
N MET A 150 -1.77 -8.49 7.04
CA MET A 150 -0.84 -7.62 7.76
C MET A 150 -1.49 -6.94 8.97
N LEU A 151 -2.73 -6.47 8.87
CA LEU A 151 -3.47 -5.91 10.01
C LEU A 151 -3.71 -6.97 11.11
N GLU A 152 -4.06 -8.19 10.68
CA GLU A 152 -4.26 -9.34 11.55
C GLU A 152 -2.99 -9.71 12.33
N MET A 153 -1.84 -9.70 11.67
CA MET A 153 -0.54 -9.98 12.30
C MET A 153 0.00 -8.81 13.12
N ALA A 154 -0.26 -7.58 12.70
CA ALA A 154 0.24 -6.39 13.41
C ALA A 154 -0.43 -6.17 14.77
N GLY A 155 -1.67 -6.62 14.95
CA GLY A 155 -2.41 -6.45 16.20
C GLY A 155 -2.48 -4.98 16.61
N ASP A 156 -2.01 -4.66 17.81
CA ASP A 156 -2.00 -3.27 18.32
C ASP A 156 -0.86 -2.42 17.72
N ARG A 157 0.10 -3.01 17.00
CA ARG A 157 1.19 -2.30 16.31
C ARG A 157 0.76 -1.74 14.95
N GLN A 158 -0.43 -1.19 14.87
CA GLN A 158 -0.99 -0.52 13.71
C GLN A 158 -1.38 0.91 14.06
N GLU A 159 -1.13 1.85 13.15
CA GLU A 159 -1.47 3.25 13.34
C GLU A 159 -2.39 3.77 12.23
N PHE A 160 -3.39 4.55 12.63
CA PHE A 160 -4.20 5.37 11.74
C PHE A 160 -3.65 6.78 11.70
N ILE A 161 -3.28 7.25 10.52
CA ILE A 161 -2.79 8.62 10.31
C ILE A 161 -3.97 9.48 9.87
N LYS A 162 -4.28 10.49 10.71
CA LYS A 162 -5.41 11.39 10.47
C LYS A 162 -5.10 12.45 9.40
N GLU A 163 -3.84 12.83 9.32
CA GLU A 163 -3.32 13.77 8.34
C GLU A 163 -3.56 13.24 6.93
N ILE A 164 -3.86 14.13 5.98
CA ILE A 164 -4.03 13.75 4.59
C ILE A 164 -2.64 13.58 3.98
N LEU A 165 -2.27 12.35 3.66
CA LEU A 165 -0.97 12.04 3.06
C LEU A 165 -1.07 11.65 1.57
N TYR A 166 -2.29 11.51 1.05
CA TYR A 166 -2.53 10.91 -0.25
C TYR A 166 -3.70 11.57 -0.97
N VAL A 167 -3.59 11.71 -2.28
CA VAL A 167 -4.67 12.19 -3.14
C VAL A 167 -5.03 11.09 -4.13
N SER A 168 -6.26 10.61 -4.05
CA SER A 168 -6.80 9.66 -5.01
C SER A 168 -7.55 10.39 -6.11
N VAL A 169 -7.04 10.25 -7.34
CA VAL A 169 -7.58 10.87 -8.54
C VAL A 169 -8.59 9.91 -9.17
N SER A 170 -9.86 10.07 -8.81
CA SER A 170 -10.94 9.35 -9.51
C SER A 170 -11.14 9.97 -10.90
N TYR A 171 -10.62 9.33 -11.93
CA TYR A 171 -11.04 9.63 -13.30
C TYR A 171 -12.50 9.17 -13.45
N THR A 172 -13.42 10.09 -13.32
CA THR A 172 -14.75 9.89 -13.88
C THR A 172 -14.53 9.86 -15.39
N HIS A 173 -14.59 8.68 -15.99
CA HIS A 173 -14.64 8.56 -17.43
C HIS A 173 -15.81 9.44 -17.92
N LEU A 174 -15.47 10.57 -18.50
CA LEU A 174 -16.39 11.29 -19.35
C LEU A 174 -16.64 10.38 -20.56
N THR A 175 -17.72 9.62 -20.50
CA THR A 175 -18.30 8.92 -21.65
C THR A 175 -18.94 9.93 -22.58
#